data_eea45642dfe82914a05357cad5c773c9
#
_entry.id   eea45642dfe82914a05357cad5c773c9
#
_cell.length_a   1.000
_cell.length_b   1.000
_cell.length_c   1.000
_cell.angle_alpha   90.00
_cell.angle_beta   90.00
_cell.angle_gamma   90.00
#
_symmetry.space_group_name_H-M   'P 1'
#
loop_
_entity.id
_entity.type
_entity.pdbx_description
1 polymer ?
#
loop_
_entity_poly.entity_id
_entity_poly.type
_entity_poly.pdbx_seq_one_letter_code
_entity_poly.pdbx_strand_id
1 'polypeptide(L)'
;RVPICLCLDTSGSMGAVEGDCIATGETMYEDGREWNIVTGGTSRIDELKKGVELFYNAIRNDEMAVYSAEICIVSFDNEARCMVDFSNIERQKNIPSLIAKGDTAMGEGVNLALDLLEERKREYKEKGVDYYQPWLVLMTDGVPNGDENEYNRAVQRTVEMVNSKKLTVFPIAIGDETDLDALNKFSPERQALKLQGLKFREFFTWLSKSVSKTSQSTLGEKI
;
A
#
# COMPACT_ATOMS: atom_id res chain seq x y z
N ARG A 1 12.36 13.05 8.99
CA ARG A 1 12.05 11.84 8.23
C ARG A 1 10.63 11.86 7.72
N VAL A 2 10.35 11.17 6.60
CA VAL A 2 9.01 10.95 6.05
C VAL A 2 8.76 9.43 6.07
N PRO A 3 8.13 8.87 7.10
CA PRO A 3 7.84 7.45 7.17
C PRO A 3 6.59 7.11 6.34
N ILE A 4 6.72 6.17 5.43
CA ILE A 4 5.69 5.74 4.49
C ILE A 4 5.55 4.22 4.58
N CYS A 5 4.37 3.72 4.93
CA CYS A 5 4.05 2.30 4.84
C CYS A 5 3.16 2.05 3.62
N LEU A 6 3.64 1.25 2.69
CA LEU A 6 2.84 0.68 1.61
C LEU A 6 2.23 -0.63 2.11
N CYS A 7 0.93 -0.64 2.34
CA CYS A 7 0.15 -1.80 2.76
C CYS A 7 -0.59 -2.34 1.52
N LEU A 8 -0.06 -3.44 0.96
CA LEU A 8 -0.36 -3.89 -0.39
C LEU A 8 -1.11 -5.23 -0.35
N ASP A 9 -2.25 -5.27 -1.00
CA ASP A 9 -2.98 -6.50 -1.26
C ASP A 9 -2.19 -7.39 -2.22
N THR A 10 -2.02 -8.64 -1.81
CA THR A 10 -1.44 -9.71 -2.62
C THR A 10 -2.36 -10.93 -2.68
N SER A 11 -3.67 -10.73 -2.48
CA SER A 11 -4.69 -11.78 -2.62
C SER A 11 -4.78 -12.31 -4.05
N GLY A 12 -5.44 -13.44 -4.23
CA GLY A 12 -5.57 -14.11 -5.52
C GLY A 12 -6.19 -13.23 -6.60
N SER A 13 -7.14 -12.34 -6.27
CA SER A 13 -7.77 -11.39 -7.19
C SER A 13 -6.78 -10.42 -7.84
N MET A 14 -5.67 -10.09 -7.17
CA MET A 14 -4.59 -9.29 -7.74
C MET A 14 -3.87 -9.98 -8.92
N GLY A 15 -4.08 -11.28 -9.11
CA GLY A 15 -3.66 -12.03 -10.29
C GLY A 15 -4.54 -11.79 -11.52
N ALA A 16 -5.70 -11.16 -11.38
CA ALA A 16 -6.59 -10.86 -12.49
C ALA A 16 -5.88 -10.00 -13.55
N VAL A 17 -6.08 -10.38 -14.82
CA VAL A 17 -5.44 -9.74 -15.98
C VAL A 17 -6.41 -8.73 -16.58
N GLU A 18 -5.90 -7.53 -16.84
CA GLU A 18 -6.64 -6.45 -17.49
C GLU A 18 -5.99 -6.09 -18.84
N GLY A 19 -6.76 -5.46 -19.74
CA GLY A 19 -6.32 -5.08 -21.08
C GLY A 19 -6.71 -6.11 -22.15
N ASP A 20 -6.02 -6.09 -23.29
CA ASP A 20 -6.29 -6.99 -24.40
C ASP A 20 -5.82 -8.42 -24.05
N CYS A 21 -6.70 -9.19 -23.44
CA CYS A 21 -6.46 -10.60 -23.11
C CYS A 21 -7.39 -11.52 -23.91
N ILE A 22 -6.89 -12.70 -24.24
CA ILE A 22 -7.61 -13.76 -24.97
C ILE A 22 -7.75 -14.97 -24.04
N ALA A 23 -8.95 -15.43 -23.81
CA ALA A 23 -9.20 -16.65 -23.06
C ALA A 23 -8.64 -17.86 -23.83
N THR A 24 -7.83 -18.69 -23.16
CA THR A 24 -7.28 -19.91 -23.76
C THR A 24 -8.32 -21.04 -23.81
N GLY A 25 -9.40 -20.94 -23.05
CA GLY A 25 -10.36 -22.00 -22.83
C GLY A 25 -9.92 -23.03 -21.79
N GLU A 26 -8.76 -22.85 -21.17
CA GLU A 26 -8.26 -23.67 -20.07
C GLU A 26 -8.56 -23.00 -18.74
N THR A 27 -8.72 -23.81 -17.70
CA THR A 27 -8.91 -23.37 -16.32
C THR A 27 -7.85 -23.97 -15.42
N MET A 28 -7.52 -23.26 -14.34
CA MET A 28 -6.68 -23.77 -13.27
C MET A 28 -7.44 -23.69 -11.93
N TYR A 29 -7.14 -24.61 -11.03
CA TYR A 29 -7.68 -24.63 -9.67
C TYR A 29 -6.59 -24.19 -8.69
N GLU A 30 -6.83 -23.09 -7.96
CA GLU A 30 -5.93 -22.59 -6.93
C GLU A 30 -6.75 -22.05 -5.75
N ASP A 31 -6.37 -22.41 -4.53
CA ASP A 31 -7.02 -22.01 -3.28
C ASP A 31 -8.54 -22.26 -3.25
N GLY A 32 -8.98 -23.39 -3.86
CA GLY A 32 -10.40 -23.79 -3.91
C GLY A 32 -11.24 -23.00 -4.90
N ARG A 33 -10.65 -22.19 -5.75
CA ARG A 33 -11.30 -21.40 -6.80
C ARG A 33 -10.83 -21.83 -8.19
N GLU A 34 -11.74 -21.76 -9.14
CA GLU A 34 -11.46 -21.99 -10.54
C GLU A 34 -11.13 -20.67 -11.23
N TRP A 35 -10.00 -20.64 -11.92
CA TRP A 35 -9.51 -19.47 -12.67
C TRP A 35 -9.42 -19.77 -14.15
N ASN A 36 -9.89 -18.85 -14.99
CA ASN A 36 -9.70 -18.95 -16.44
C ASN A 36 -8.28 -18.53 -16.82
N ILE A 37 -7.60 -19.35 -17.61
CA ILE A 37 -6.28 -19.01 -18.14
C ILE A 37 -6.45 -18.09 -19.35
N VAL A 38 -5.75 -16.95 -19.33
CA VAL A 38 -5.76 -15.99 -20.42
C VAL A 38 -4.34 -15.75 -20.92
N THR A 39 -4.21 -15.30 -22.17
CA THR A 39 -2.96 -14.84 -22.77
C THR A 39 -3.07 -13.38 -23.16
N GLY A 40 -1.97 -12.63 -23.07
CA GLY A 40 -1.97 -11.18 -23.25
C GLY A 40 -2.42 -10.43 -21.99
N GLY A 41 -2.56 -9.12 -22.09
CA GLY A 41 -2.88 -8.25 -20.95
C GLY A 41 -1.75 -8.15 -19.91
N THR A 42 -2.06 -7.55 -18.77
CA THR A 42 -1.12 -7.44 -17.63
C THR A 42 -1.91 -7.66 -16.33
N SER A 43 -1.36 -8.44 -15.41
CA SER A 43 -2.01 -8.65 -14.12
C SER A 43 -1.93 -7.41 -13.23
N ARG A 44 -2.92 -7.24 -12.34
CA ARG A 44 -2.94 -6.14 -11.35
C ARG A 44 -1.68 -6.16 -10.48
N ILE A 45 -1.23 -7.35 -10.07
CA ILE A 45 -0.01 -7.49 -9.26
C ILE A 45 1.25 -7.08 -10.02
N ASP A 46 1.34 -7.33 -11.32
CA ASP A 46 2.50 -6.93 -12.12
C ASP A 46 2.53 -5.41 -12.37
N GLU A 47 1.38 -4.79 -12.55
CA GLU A 47 1.30 -3.32 -12.62
C GLU A 47 1.59 -2.67 -11.27
N LEU A 48 1.15 -3.26 -10.15
CA LEU A 48 1.52 -2.82 -8.82
C LEU A 48 3.05 -2.86 -8.63
N LYS A 49 3.70 -3.97 -8.99
CA LYS A 49 5.19 -4.09 -8.94
C LYS A 49 5.87 -2.97 -9.71
N LYS A 50 5.46 -2.75 -10.97
CA LYS A 50 6.01 -1.67 -11.82
C LYS A 50 5.79 -0.29 -11.18
N GLY A 51 4.63 -0.07 -10.56
CA GLY A 51 4.32 1.16 -9.84
C GLY A 51 5.23 1.37 -8.63
N VAL A 52 5.43 0.35 -7.82
CA VAL A 52 6.34 0.39 -6.66
C VAL A 52 7.78 0.65 -7.11
N GLU A 53 8.25 -0.02 -8.18
CA GLU A 53 9.57 0.22 -8.77
C GLU A 53 9.74 1.68 -9.23
N LEU A 54 8.74 2.22 -9.91
CA LEU A 54 8.73 3.61 -10.35
C LEU A 54 8.80 4.57 -9.16
N PHE A 55 8.05 4.31 -8.09
CA PHE A 55 8.07 5.10 -6.86
C PHE A 55 9.45 5.10 -6.22
N TYR A 56 10.06 3.92 -6.04
CA TYR A 56 11.40 3.79 -5.49
C TYR A 56 12.45 4.54 -6.31
N ASN A 57 12.40 4.40 -7.63
CA ASN A 57 13.32 5.08 -8.54
C ASN A 57 13.14 6.61 -8.49
N ALA A 58 11.90 7.09 -8.43
CA ALA A 58 11.62 8.51 -8.31
C ALA A 58 12.16 9.11 -7.01
N ILE A 59 11.98 8.42 -5.86
CA ILE A 59 12.52 8.85 -4.57
C ILE A 59 14.05 8.82 -4.56
N ARG A 60 14.68 7.79 -5.12
CA ARG A 60 16.15 7.70 -5.19
C ARG A 60 16.79 8.80 -6.02
N ASN A 61 16.08 9.31 -7.03
CA ASN A 61 16.56 10.35 -7.92
C ASN A 61 16.21 11.77 -7.44
N ASP A 62 15.51 11.92 -6.32
CA ASP A 62 15.17 13.21 -5.72
C ASP A 62 16.15 13.56 -4.61
N GLU A 63 16.80 14.74 -4.73
CA GLU A 63 17.87 15.17 -3.83
C GLU A 63 17.47 15.27 -2.36
N MET A 64 16.21 15.57 -2.07
CA MET A 64 15.72 15.72 -0.69
C MET A 64 15.01 14.47 -0.20
N ALA A 65 14.17 13.86 -1.05
CA ALA A 65 13.41 12.69 -0.68
C ALA A 65 14.31 11.48 -0.40
N VAL A 66 15.41 11.31 -1.12
CA VAL A 66 16.38 10.22 -0.92
C VAL A 66 16.92 10.13 0.50
N TYR A 67 17.11 11.28 1.17
CA TYR A 67 17.61 11.34 2.55
C TYR A 67 16.50 11.29 3.60
N SER A 68 15.29 11.73 3.26
CA SER A 68 14.19 11.90 4.21
C SER A 68 13.20 10.75 4.20
N ALA A 69 12.92 10.15 3.04
CA ALA A 69 11.95 9.08 2.92
C ALA A 69 12.46 7.77 3.54
N GLU A 70 11.60 7.16 4.33
CA GLU A 70 11.80 5.81 4.88
C GLU A 70 10.57 4.99 4.56
N ILE A 71 10.77 3.90 3.81
CA ILE A 71 9.68 3.11 3.26
C ILE A 71 9.64 1.75 3.92
N CYS A 72 8.44 1.35 4.33
CA CYS A 72 8.09 0.01 4.76
C CYS A 72 7.10 -0.59 3.75
N ILE A 73 7.18 -1.88 3.49
CA ILE A 73 6.21 -2.62 2.68
C ILE A 73 5.63 -3.74 3.53
N VAL A 74 4.32 -3.69 3.71
CA VAL A 74 3.50 -4.77 4.26
C VAL A 74 2.69 -5.35 3.12
N SER A 75 2.70 -6.66 2.95
CA SER A 75 1.76 -7.38 2.08
C SER A 75 0.74 -8.14 2.91
N PHE A 76 -0.45 -8.33 2.37
CA PHE A 76 -1.46 -9.20 2.97
C PHE A 76 -2.15 -10.05 1.90
N ASP A 77 -2.26 -11.31 2.21
CA ASP A 77 -3.04 -12.35 1.54
C ASP A 77 -3.86 -13.10 2.60
N ASN A 78 -3.63 -14.39 2.84
CA ASN A 78 -4.17 -15.13 3.99
C ASN A 78 -3.60 -14.64 5.33
N GLU A 79 -2.44 -13.99 5.29
CA GLU A 79 -1.71 -13.48 6.44
C GLU A 79 -1.05 -12.14 6.08
N ALA A 80 -0.80 -11.32 7.09
CA ALA A 80 -0.01 -10.10 6.92
C ALA A 80 1.49 -10.35 7.13
N ARG A 81 2.34 -9.77 6.27
CA ARG A 81 3.80 -9.91 6.35
C ARG A 81 4.50 -8.57 6.14
N CYS A 82 5.48 -8.28 6.98
CA CYS A 82 6.44 -7.21 6.72
C CYS A 82 7.44 -7.69 5.67
N MET A 83 7.32 -7.21 4.45
CA MET A 83 8.20 -7.56 3.33
C MET A 83 9.49 -6.74 3.33
N VAL A 84 9.39 -5.48 3.74
CA VAL A 84 10.50 -4.55 3.89
C VAL A 84 10.24 -3.67 5.11
N ASP A 85 11.12 -3.72 6.08
CA ASP A 85 11.02 -2.87 7.26
C ASP A 85 11.55 -1.44 6.98
N PHE A 86 11.17 -0.49 7.84
CA PHE A 86 11.55 0.91 7.70
C PHE A 86 13.07 1.10 7.64
N SER A 87 13.53 1.58 6.53
CA SER A 87 14.90 2.04 6.38
C SER A 87 14.96 3.15 5.30
N ASN A 88 16.05 3.90 5.34
CA ASN A 88 16.31 4.85 4.27
C ASN A 88 16.39 4.15 2.93
N ILE A 89 15.82 4.74 1.90
CA ILE A 89 15.66 4.10 0.58
C ILE A 89 16.99 3.73 -0.09
N GLU A 90 18.09 4.41 0.24
CA GLU A 90 19.42 4.06 -0.26
C GLU A 90 19.90 2.70 0.24
N ARG A 91 19.42 2.25 1.41
CA ARG A 91 19.75 0.95 2.01
C ARG A 91 18.88 -0.18 1.49
N GLN A 92 17.73 0.13 0.93
CA GLN A 92 16.79 -0.83 0.35
C GLN A 92 17.20 -1.13 -1.09
N LYS A 93 18.08 -2.10 -1.29
CA LYS A 93 18.61 -2.43 -2.63
C LYS A 93 17.59 -3.12 -3.54
N ASN A 94 16.75 -3.95 -2.98
CA ASN A 94 15.80 -4.78 -3.72
C ASN A 94 14.36 -4.47 -3.29
N ILE A 95 13.46 -4.42 -4.26
CA ILE A 95 12.03 -4.45 -4.03
C ILE A 95 11.60 -5.90 -3.87
N PRO A 96 10.77 -6.25 -2.87
CA PRO A 96 10.36 -7.62 -2.64
C PRO A 96 9.53 -8.14 -3.82
N SER A 97 9.61 -9.43 -4.08
CA SER A 97 8.72 -10.08 -5.04
C SER A 97 7.32 -10.16 -4.43
N LEU A 98 6.34 -9.56 -5.08
CA LEU A 98 4.93 -9.68 -4.72
C LEU A 98 4.31 -10.79 -5.60
N ILE A 99 3.56 -11.70 -4.98
CA ILE A 99 2.91 -12.83 -5.68
C ILE A 99 1.45 -12.84 -5.27
N ALA A 100 0.55 -12.83 -6.24
CA ALA A 100 -0.87 -12.89 -5.99
C ALA A 100 -1.29 -14.32 -5.59
N LYS A 101 -1.92 -14.48 -4.41
CA LYS A 101 -2.45 -15.74 -3.90
C LYS A 101 -3.36 -15.53 -2.69
N GLY A 102 -4.18 -16.52 -2.39
CA GLY A 102 -4.96 -16.58 -1.14
C GLY A 102 -6.07 -15.54 -1.04
N ASP A 103 -6.45 -15.25 0.19
CA ASP A 103 -7.54 -14.37 0.59
C ASP A 103 -7.11 -12.93 0.86
N THR A 104 -7.98 -12.12 1.49
CA THR A 104 -7.77 -10.67 1.69
C THR A 104 -7.84 -10.32 3.18
N ALA A 105 -6.81 -10.70 3.97
CA ALA A 105 -6.68 -10.39 5.40
C ALA A 105 -6.31 -8.91 5.62
N MET A 106 -7.16 -7.99 5.15
CA MET A 106 -6.91 -6.54 5.17
C MET A 106 -6.75 -5.99 6.59
N GLY A 107 -7.54 -6.48 7.54
CA GLY A 107 -7.48 -6.04 8.93
C GLY A 107 -6.11 -6.30 9.56
N GLU A 108 -5.61 -7.50 9.38
CA GLU A 108 -4.28 -7.94 9.82
C GLU A 108 -3.18 -7.13 9.16
N GLY A 109 -3.29 -6.89 7.83
CA GLY A 109 -2.37 -6.07 7.06
C GLY A 109 -2.26 -4.66 7.61
N VAL A 110 -3.39 -4.00 7.84
CA VAL A 110 -3.42 -2.64 8.41
C VAL A 110 -2.93 -2.62 9.84
N ASN A 111 -3.33 -3.57 10.71
CA ASN A 111 -2.84 -3.63 12.08
C ASN A 111 -1.32 -3.77 12.14
N LEU A 112 -0.73 -4.66 11.34
CA LEU A 112 0.72 -4.80 11.22
C LEU A 112 1.39 -3.51 10.75
N ALA A 113 0.85 -2.85 9.71
CA ALA A 113 1.36 -1.59 9.22
C ALA A 113 1.35 -0.49 10.29
N LEU A 114 0.27 -0.40 11.07
CA LEU A 114 0.16 0.55 12.19
C LEU A 114 1.17 0.24 13.30
N ASP A 115 1.38 -1.03 13.64
CA ASP A 115 2.36 -1.43 14.65
C ASP A 115 3.78 -1.02 14.25
N LEU A 116 4.18 -1.30 13.00
CA LEU A 116 5.48 -0.90 12.44
C LEU A 116 5.66 0.62 12.41
N LEU A 117 4.61 1.38 12.04
CA LEU A 117 4.63 2.84 12.08
C LEU A 117 4.79 3.38 13.50
N GLU A 118 4.08 2.81 14.49
CA GLU A 118 4.20 3.22 15.90
C GLU A 118 5.59 2.89 16.46
N GLU A 119 6.15 1.75 16.12
CA GLU A 119 7.50 1.37 16.50
C GLU A 119 8.53 2.34 15.91
N ARG A 120 8.41 2.65 14.62
CA ARG A 120 9.31 3.60 13.95
C ARG A 120 9.25 4.99 14.56
N LYS A 121 8.05 5.48 14.92
CA LYS A 121 7.87 6.76 15.62
C LYS A 121 8.53 6.75 17.02
N ARG A 122 8.46 5.62 17.73
CA ARG A 122 9.14 5.46 19.03
C ARG A 122 10.65 5.58 18.87
N GLU A 123 11.23 4.90 17.86
CA GLU A 123 12.66 5.00 17.56
C GLU A 123 13.09 6.43 17.21
N TYR A 124 12.29 7.19 16.44
CA TYR A 124 12.61 8.57 16.14
C TYR A 124 12.67 9.42 17.41
N LYS A 125 11.69 9.27 18.30
CA LYS A 125 11.64 9.99 19.59
C LYS A 125 12.85 9.66 20.46
N GLU A 126 13.20 8.37 20.58
CA GLU A 126 14.35 7.91 21.37
C GLU A 126 15.69 8.45 20.85
N LYS A 127 15.81 8.61 19.54
CA LYS A 127 17.00 9.08 18.86
C LYS A 127 17.00 10.61 18.62
N GLY A 128 15.96 11.34 19.05
CA GLY A 128 15.83 12.78 18.83
C GLY A 128 15.72 13.15 17.34
N VAL A 129 15.11 12.29 16.52
CA VAL A 129 14.93 12.49 15.10
C VAL A 129 13.56 13.10 14.81
N ASP A 130 13.53 14.25 14.17
CA ASP A 130 12.30 14.88 13.70
C ASP A 130 11.70 14.11 12.51
N TYR A 131 10.36 14.00 12.50
CA TYR A 131 9.63 13.33 11.43
C TYR A 131 8.31 14.00 11.12
N TYR A 132 7.89 13.89 9.87
CA TYR A 132 6.58 14.31 9.39
C TYR A 132 5.51 13.29 9.78
N GLN A 133 4.25 13.72 9.71
CA GLN A 133 3.11 12.83 9.92
C GLN A 133 3.25 11.59 9.03
N PRO A 134 3.23 10.37 9.60
CA PRO A 134 3.37 9.12 8.84
C PRO A 134 2.29 8.94 7.79
N TRP A 135 2.63 8.24 6.71
CA TRP A 135 1.69 7.88 5.65
C TRP A 135 1.44 6.38 5.62
N LEU A 136 0.17 6.02 5.53
CA LEU A 136 -0.30 4.67 5.23
C LEU A 136 -0.95 4.70 3.85
N VAL A 137 -0.38 3.99 2.89
CA VAL A 137 -0.95 3.78 1.55
C VAL A 137 -1.55 2.38 1.54
N LEU A 138 -2.87 2.28 1.65
CA LEU A 138 -3.59 1.01 1.66
C LEU A 138 -4.14 0.75 0.26
N MET A 139 -3.66 -0.30 -0.39
CA MET A 139 -4.03 -0.66 -1.76
C MET A 139 -4.67 -2.05 -1.80
N THR A 140 -5.88 -2.16 -2.34
CA THR A 140 -6.61 -3.42 -2.45
C THR A 140 -7.52 -3.43 -3.68
N ASP A 141 -7.77 -4.61 -4.23
CA ASP A 141 -8.76 -4.85 -5.30
C ASP A 141 -9.98 -5.63 -4.81
N GLY A 142 -9.98 -6.04 -3.53
CA GLY A 142 -10.95 -6.98 -3.00
C GLY A 142 -11.84 -6.44 -1.88
N VAL A 143 -12.72 -7.35 -1.46
CA VAL A 143 -13.53 -7.22 -0.26
C VAL A 143 -12.76 -7.87 0.89
N PRO A 144 -12.64 -7.22 2.06
CA PRO A 144 -11.97 -7.85 3.20
C PRO A 144 -12.72 -9.14 3.62
N ASN A 145 -11.98 -10.25 3.73
CA ASN A 145 -12.54 -11.56 4.08
C ASN A 145 -11.74 -12.28 5.19
N GLY A 146 -10.84 -11.56 5.86
CA GLY A 146 -10.13 -12.03 7.04
C GLY A 146 -10.97 -11.96 8.33
N ASP A 147 -10.32 -11.96 9.49
CA ASP A 147 -10.99 -11.86 10.79
C ASP A 147 -11.68 -10.50 10.95
N GLU A 148 -13.00 -10.54 11.21
CA GLU A 148 -13.82 -9.34 11.37
C GLU A 148 -13.38 -8.49 12.59
N ASN A 149 -12.90 -9.12 13.66
CA ASN A 149 -12.40 -8.40 14.83
C ASN A 149 -11.11 -7.64 14.50
N GLU A 150 -10.19 -8.28 13.76
CA GLU A 150 -8.97 -7.62 13.30
C GLU A 150 -9.29 -6.48 12.33
N TYR A 151 -10.26 -6.65 11.44
CA TYR A 151 -10.72 -5.58 10.56
C TYR A 151 -11.29 -4.40 11.36
N ASN A 152 -12.22 -4.65 12.28
CA ASN A 152 -12.85 -3.60 13.10
C ASN A 152 -11.82 -2.89 13.99
N ARG A 153 -10.86 -3.63 14.56
CA ARG A 153 -9.74 -3.07 15.33
C ARG A 153 -8.86 -2.17 14.46
N ALA A 154 -8.54 -2.60 13.25
CA ALA A 154 -7.73 -1.82 12.31
C ALA A 154 -8.43 -0.51 11.91
N VAL A 155 -9.72 -0.54 11.62
CA VAL A 155 -10.53 0.65 11.33
C VAL A 155 -10.51 1.61 12.52
N GLN A 156 -10.81 1.12 13.73
CA GLN A 156 -10.83 1.98 14.94
C GLN A 156 -9.48 2.65 15.16
N ARG A 157 -8.39 1.90 15.18
CA ARG A 157 -7.02 2.41 15.36
C ARG A 157 -6.68 3.47 14.33
N THR A 158 -6.98 3.18 13.06
CA THR A 158 -6.68 4.09 11.96
C THR A 158 -7.42 5.41 12.11
N VAL A 159 -8.75 5.36 12.39
CA VAL A 159 -9.58 6.55 12.60
C VAL A 159 -9.09 7.38 13.78
N GLU A 160 -8.74 6.75 14.92
CA GLU A 160 -8.18 7.44 16.08
C GLU A 160 -6.86 8.17 15.74
N MET A 161 -5.98 7.53 14.98
CA MET A 161 -4.71 8.11 14.56
C MET A 161 -4.89 9.26 13.57
N VAL A 162 -5.82 9.15 12.62
CA VAL A 162 -6.15 10.23 11.67
C VAL A 162 -6.75 11.42 12.39
N ASN A 163 -7.76 11.21 13.24
CA ASN A 163 -8.43 12.28 14.00
C ASN A 163 -7.46 13.00 14.94
N SER A 164 -6.47 12.30 15.49
CA SER A 164 -5.41 12.89 16.34
C SER A 164 -4.23 13.46 15.56
N LYS A 165 -4.31 13.52 14.21
CA LYS A 165 -3.26 14.01 13.30
C LYS A 165 -1.92 13.29 13.46
N LYS A 166 -1.97 12.00 13.76
CA LYS A 166 -0.80 11.13 13.91
C LYS A 166 -0.55 10.23 12.71
N LEU A 167 -1.46 10.24 11.73
CA LEU A 167 -1.42 9.41 10.52
C LEU A 167 -2.15 10.10 9.38
N THR A 168 -1.61 9.99 8.17
CA THR A 168 -2.31 10.28 6.92
C THR A 168 -2.57 8.97 6.20
N VAL A 169 -3.82 8.71 5.80
CA VAL A 169 -4.18 7.49 5.07
C VAL A 169 -4.53 7.83 3.63
N PHE A 170 -4.02 7.01 2.71
CA PHE A 170 -4.36 7.02 1.29
C PHE A 170 -5.01 5.68 0.96
N PRO A 171 -6.34 5.57 1.04
CA PRO A 171 -7.05 4.37 0.64
C PRO A 171 -7.19 4.33 -0.88
N ILE A 172 -6.68 3.27 -1.50
CA ILE A 172 -6.59 3.10 -2.95
C ILE A 172 -7.32 1.83 -3.35
N ALA A 173 -8.37 2.00 -4.13
CA ALA A 173 -9.14 0.91 -4.73
C ALA A 173 -8.60 0.56 -6.11
N ILE A 174 -8.33 -0.72 -6.35
CA ILE A 174 -7.81 -1.24 -7.62
C ILE A 174 -8.94 -1.98 -8.34
N GLY A 175 -9.21 -1.58 -9.60
CA GLY A 175 -10.29 -2.19 -10.38
C GLY A 175 -11.70 -1.77 -9.95
N ASP A 176 -12.70 -2.47 -10.49
CA ASP A 176 -14.10 -2.08 -10.33
C ASP A 176 -14.85 -2.83 -9.22
N GLU A 177 -14.30 -3.94 -8.74
CA GLU A 177 -14.93 -4.86 -7.79
C GLU A 177 -14.59 -4.55 -6.32
N THR A 178 -13.73 -3.55 -6.06
CA THR A 178 -13.31 -3.18 -4.71
C THR A 178 -14.48 -2.65 -3.89
N ASP A 179 -14.60 -3.11 -2.65
CA ASP A 179 -15.54 -2.56 -1.66
C ASP A 179 -15.07 -1.19 -1.16
N LEU A 180 -15.56 -0.14 -1.83
CA LEU A 180 -15.21 1.25 -1.48
C LEU A 180 -15.72 1.64 -0.09
N ASP A 181 -16.85 1.09 0.35
CA ASP A 181 -17.41 1.41 1.67
C ASP A 181 -16.54 0.81 2.78
N ALA A 182 -16.07 -0.42 2.61
CA ALA A 182 -15.11 -1.02 3.52
C ALA A 182 -13.80 -0.22 3.56
N LEU A 183 -13.28 0.17 2.41
CA LEU A 183 -12.02 0.91 2.31
C LEU A 183 -12.12 2.34 2.88
N ASN A 184 -13.25 3.02 2.68
CA ASN A 184 -13.50 4.36 3.20
C ASN A 184 -13.56 4.42 4.73
N LYS A 185 -13.85 3.31 5.42
CA LYS A 185 -13.84 3.27 6.89
C LYS A 185 -12.46 3.57 7.48
N PHE A 186 -11.38 3.31 6.74
CA PHE A 186 -10.01 3.59 7.19
C PHE A 186 -9.63 5.07 7.10
N SER A 187 -10.38 5.89 6.36
CA SER A 187 -10.01 7.29 6.15
C SER A 187 -11.21 8.23 6.26
N PRO A 188 -11.47 8.80 7.44
CA PRO A 188 -12.59 9.74 7.63
C PRO A 188 -12.39 11.07 6.89
N GLU A 189 -11.16 11.43 6.54
CA GLU A 189 -10.84 12.70 5.89
C GLU A 189 -10.73 12.60 4.36
N ARG A 190 -10.50 11.40 3.82
CA ARG A 190 -10.23 11.19 2.39
C ARG A 190 -11.01 9.99 1.89
N GLN A 191 -11.77 10.19 0.85
CA GLN A 191 -12.42 9.07 0.15
C GLN A 191 -11.38 8.22 -0.59
N ALA A 192 -11.69 6.94 -0.74
CA ALA A 192 -10.85 6.03 -1.50
C ALA A 192 -10.71 6.49 -2.95
N LEU A 193 -9.45 6.56 -3.40
CA LEU A 193 -9.13 6.85 -4.78
C LEU A 193 -9.23 5.56 -5.61
N LYS A 194 -10.12 5.54 -6.58
CA LYS A 194 -10.27 4.41 -7.49
C LYS A 194 -9.27 4.53 -8.64
N LEU A 195 -8.38 3.54 -8.75
CA LEU A 195 -7.49 3.41 -9.89
C LEU A 195 -8.20 2.61 -10.99
N GLN A 196 -8.67 3.32 -12.03
CA GLN A 196 -9.26 2.71 -13.22
C GLN A 196 -8.18 2.44 -14.27
N GLY A 197 -8.27 1.28 -14.93
CA GLY A 197 -7.38 0.94 -16.04
C GLY A 197 -5.90 0.93 -15.62
N LEU A 198 -5.59 0.33 -14.48
CA LEU A 198 -4.21 0.12 -14.00
C LEU A 198 -3.34 1.40 -13.93
N LYS A 199 -3.92 2.53 -13.54
CA LYS A 199 -3.21 3.83 -13.42
C LYS A 199 -2.24 3.90 -12.24
N PHE A 200 -1.56 2.80 -11.93
CA PHE A 200 -0.55 2.75 -10.88
C PHE A 200 0.60 3.73 -11.11
N ARG A 201 1.04 3.86 -12.37
CA ARG A 201 2.14 4.77 -12.74
C ARG A 201 1.81 6.21 -12.36
N GLU A 202 0.61 6.68 -12.69
CA GLU A 202 0.18 8.04 -12.38
C GLU A 202 0.08 8.26 -10.87
N PHE A 203 -0.49 7.30 -10.14
CA PHE A 203 -0.59 7.37 -8.70
C PHE A 203 0.79 7.42 -8.03
N PHE A 204 1.69 6.50 -8.36
CA PHE A 204 3.02 6.46 -7.77
C PHE A 204 3.90 7.66 -8.18
N THR A 205 3.68 8.21 -9.38
CA THR A 205 4.31 9.48 -9.80
C THR A 205 3.80 10.65 -8.95
N TRP A 206 2.50 10.70 -8.69
CA TRP A 206 1.92 11.70 -7.79
C TRP A 206 2.42 11.52 -6.35
N LEU A 207 2.47 10.30 -5.85
CA LEU A 207 2.94 9.98 -4.50
C LEU A 207 4.40 10.42 -4.32
N SER A 208 5.29 10.11 -5.27
CA SER A 208 6.69 10.51 -5.20
C SER A 208 6.86 12.03 -5.17
N LYS A 209 6.12 12.78 -6.00
CA LYS A 209 6.13 14.25 -5.98
C LYS A 209 5.62 14.81 -4.65
N SER A 210 4.64 14.14 -4.03
CA SER A 210 4.11 14.54 -2.72
C SER A 210 5.15 14.31 -1.62
N VAL A 211 5.91 13.20 -1.68
CA VAL A 211 7.04 12.95 -0.75
C VAL A 211 8.12 14.01 -0.91
N SER A 212 8.52 14.32 -2.15
CA SER A 212 9.51 15.36 -2.43
C SER A 212 9.08 16.71 -1.86
N LYS A 213 7.83 17.11 -2.09
CA LYS A 213 7.28 18.36 -1.55
C LYS A 213 7.27 18.37 -0.02
N THR A 214 6.84 17.27 0.62
CA THR A 214 6.87 17.13 2.08
C THR A 214 8.29 17.25 2.62
N SER A 215 9.26 16.63 1.96
CA SER A 215 10.68 16.67 2.35
C SER A 215 11.28 18.08 2.33
N GLN A 216 10.71 18.98 1.54
CA GLN A 216 11.16 20.37 1.38
C GLN A 216 10.39 21.35 2.28
N SER A 217 9.27 20.93 2.86
CA SER A 217 8.43 21.79 3.71
C SER A 217 8.99 21.92 5.13
N THR A 218 8.52 22.92 5.87
CA THR A 218 8.80 23.06 7.30
C THR A 218 7.94 22.10 8.10
N LEU A 219 8.48 21.48 9.15
CA LEU A 219 7.71 20.61 10.05
C LEU A 219 6.49 21.36 10.62
N GLY A 220 5.30 20.77 10.42
CA GLY A 220 4.02 21.36 10.83
C GLY A 220 3.33 22.24 9.80
N GLU A 221 3.92 22.47 8.62
CA GLU A 221 3.29 23.14 7.50
C GLU A 221 2.20 22.25 6.88
N LYS A 222 1.05 22.85 6.53
CA LYS A 222 0.00 22.14 5.78
C LYS A 222 0.42 22.04 4.30
N ILE A 223 0.52 20.83 3.80
CA ILE A 223 0.87 20.51 2.40
C ILE A 223 -0.38 20.19 1.59
#